data_49acdb4d81cfe9da033f420f04597b0c
#
_entry.id   49acdb4d81cfe9da033f420f04597b0c
#
_cell.length_a   1.000
_cell.length_b   1.000
_cell.length_c   1.000
_cell.angle_alpha   90.00
_cell.angle_beta   90.00
_cell.angle_gamma   90.00
#
_symmetry.space_group_name_H-M   'P 1'
#
loop_
_entity.id
_entity.type
_entity.pdbx_description
1 polymer ?
#
loop_
_entity_poly.entity_id
_entity_poly.type
_entity_poly.pdbx_seq_one_letter_code
_entity_poly.pdbx_strand_id
1 'polypeptide(L)'
;MKKLSIIILPIFLLFFYIFSAIYSLHQVHKSIYYNDKQLSKNYVEWDEVKKNFKDFFNANLLDKMSNEKEFKDLGELGILVTGLASKFVDYAIDTYINPEGLSLLIQKSDKKSEIPQPNLGTLTGGISIMNFDGLSSFHVNLETDEEEIPVHFKRIGIKWKGVEIEFPENIFDEMKLN
;
A
#
# COMPACT_ATOMS: atom_id res chain seq x y z
N MET A 1 -32.48 25.21 -23.14
CA MET A 1 -32.30 24.37 -21.95
C MET A 1 -31.66 23.02 -22.27
N LYS A 2 -32.08 22.26 -23.32
CA LYS A 2 -31.50 20.93 -23.65
C LYS A 2 -29.99 20.92 -23.92
N LYS A 3 -29.42 21.95 -24.54
CA LYS A 3 -27.96 22.03 -24.84
C LYS A 3 -27.10 22.21 -23.59
N LEU A 4 -27.60 22.90 -22.56
CA LEU A 4 -26.88 23.13 -21.31
C LEU A 4 -26.79 21.85 -20.48
N SER A 5 -27.84 21.02 -20.48
CA SER A 5 -27.88 19.74 -19.77
C SER A 5 -26.87 18.73 -20.31
N ILE A 6 -26.56 18.77 -21.62
CA ILE A 6 -25.59 17.85 -22.26
C ILE A 6 -24.15 18.11 -21.76
N ILE A 7 -23.82 19.35 -21.41
CA ILE A 7 -22.47 19.72 -20.92
C ILE A 7 -22.37 19.53 -19.41
N ILE A 8 -23.45 19.82 -18.67
CA ILE A 8 -23.44 19.71 -17.20
C ILE A 8 -23.30 18.28 -16.73
N LEU A 9 -23.95 17.32 -17.41
CA LEU A 9 -23.94 15.92 -17.01
C LEU A 9 -22.52 15.30 -16.97
N PRO A 10 -21.70 15.40 -18.04
CA PRO A 10 -20.34 14.85 -18.01
C PRO A 10 -19.44 15.54 -16.97
N ILE A 11 -19.58 16.85 -16.74
CA ILE A 11 -18.85 17.56 -15.71
C ILE A 11 -19.21 17.04 -14.31
N PHE A 12 -20.50 16.81 -14.07
CA PHE A 12 -20.98 16.27 -12.81
C PHE A 12 -20.48 14.84 -12.58
N LEU A 13 -20.47 14.00 -13.63
CA LEU A 13 -19.93 12.63 -13.56
C LEU A 13 -18.42 12.63 -13.28
N LEU A 14 -17.66 13.54 -13.92
CA LEU A 14 -16.23 13.68 -13.67
C LEU A 14 -15.96 14.13 -12.23
N PHE A 15 -16.72 15.11 -11.74
CA PHE A 15 -16.61 15.56 -10.35
C PHE A 15 -16.88 14.41 -9.37
N PHE A 16 -17.96 13.67 -9.60
CA PHE A 16 -18.31 12.53 -8.75
C PHE A 16 -17.25 11.42 -8.80
N TYR A 17 -16.66 11.20 -9.97
CA TYR A 17 -15.57 10.24 -10.17
C TYR A 17 -14.34 10.62 -9.31
N ILE A 18 -13.84 11.84 -9.44
CA ILE A 18 -12.67 12.33 -8.68
C ILE A 18 -12.99 12.34 -7.17
N PHE A 19 -14.15 12.84 -6.80
CA PHE A 19 -14.58 12.87 -5.40
C PHE A 19 -14.62 11.46 -4.78
N SER A 20 -15.07 10.45 -5.55
CA SER A 20 -15.11 9.07 -5.06
C SER A 20 -13.72 8.50 -4.75
N ALA A 21 -12.69 8.87 -5.51
CA ALA A 21 -11.31 8.47 -5.26
C ALA A 21 -10.76 9.14 -3.98
N ILE A 22 -10.95 10.46 -3.85
CA ILE A 22 -10.55 11.23 -2.66
C ILE A 22 -11.25 10.69 -1.40
N TYR A 23 -12.55 10.41 -1.52
CA TYR A 23 -13.32 9.83 -0.43
C TYR A 23 -12.75 8.48 0.02
N SER A 24 -12.39 7.60 -0.93
CA SER A 24 -11.80 6.30 -0.60
C SER A 24 -10.44 6.42 0.08
N LEU A 25 -9.56 7.30 -0.39
CA LEU A 25 -8.29 7.62 0.26
C LEU A 25 -8.53 8.10 1.72
N HIS A 26 -9.48 9.01 1.91
CA HIS A 26 -9.83 9.48 3.25
C HIS A 26 -10.37 8.36 4.16
N GLN A 27 -11.11 7.39 3.62
CA GLN A 27 -11.59 6.25 4.40
C GLN A 27 -10.42 5.33 4.82
N VAL A 28 -9.41 5.13 3.95
CA VAL A 28 -8.19 4.41 4.34
C VAL A 28 -7.48 5.16 5.48
N HIS A 29 -7.28 6.47 5.35
CA HIS A 29 -6.70 7.30 6.41
C HIS A 29 -7.48 7.18 7.73
N LYS A 30 -8.82 7.27 7.68
CA LYS A 30 -9.68 7.07 8.87
C LYS A 30 -9.51 5.68 9.47
N SER A 31 -9.42 4.64 8.66
CA SER A 31 -9.27 3.28 9.14
C SER A 31 -7.97 3.09 9.93
N ILE A 32 -6.90 3.74 9.49
CA ILE A 32 -5.59 3.75 10.16
C ILE A 32 -5.67 4.55 11.48
N TYR A 33 -6.14 5.78 11.40
CA TYR A 33 -6.19 6.68 12.56
C TYR A 33 -7.05 6.15 13.70
N TYR A 34 -8.27 5.66 13.38
CA TYR A 34 -9.20 5.12 14.37
C TYR A 34 -9.01 3.63 14.66
N ASN A 35 -8.05 2.99 13.97
CA ASN A 35 -7.84 1.55 14.07
C ASN A 35 -9.12 0.74 13.75
N ASP A 36 -9.84 1.19 12.72
CA ASP A 36 -11.10 0.56 12.29
C ASP A 36 -10.82 -0.53 11.26
N LYS A 37 -10.73 -1.77 11.74
CA LYS A 37 -10.47 -2.96 10.91
C LYS A 37 -11.56 -3.21 9.87
N GLN A 38 -12.83 -2.92 10.20
CA GLN A 38 -13.92 -3.11 9.27
C GLN A 38 -13.87 -2.10 8.12
N LEU A 39 -13.55 -0.86 8.44
CA LEU A 39 -13.35 0.18 7.44
C LEU A 39 -12.15 -0.15 6.55
N SER A 40 -11.05 -0.62 7.14
CA SER A 40 -9.87 -1.09 6.43
C SER A 40 -10.21 -2.21 5.43
N LYS A 41 -10.95 -3.24 5.83
CA LYS A 41 -11.41 -4.32 4.94
C LYS A 41 -12.27 -3.82 3.76
N ASN A 42 -12.98 -2.70 3.95
CA ASN A 42 -13.83 -2.13 2.89
C ASN A 42 -13.05 -1.33 1.83
N TYR A 43 -11.89 -0.75 2.21
CA TYR A 43 -11.15 0.19 1.35
C TYR A 43 -9.71 -0.23 1.04
N VAL A 44 -9.29 -1.40 1.55
CA VAL A 44 -8.01 -2.05 1.19
C VAL A 44 -8.31 -3.45 0.66
N GLU A 45 -7.68 -3.83 -0.44
CA GLU A 45 -7.75 -5.19 -0.99
C GLU A 45 -6.58 -6.01 -0.45
N TRP A 46 -6.75 -6.50 0.77
CA TRP A 46 -5.68 -7.13 1.55
C TRP A 46 -5.03 -8.33 0.86
N ASP A 47 -5.77 -9.08 0.05
CA ASP A 47 -5.22 -10.22 -0.67
C ASP A 47 -4.25 -9.77 -1.79
N GLU A 48 -4.56 -8.68 -2.51
CA GLU A 48 -3.64 -8.08 -3.47
C GLU A 48 -2.41 -7.46 -2.76
N VAL A 49 -2.63 -6.72 -1.67
CA VAL A 49 -1.53 -6.15 -0.88
C VAL A 49 -0.58 -7.24 -0.40
N LYS A 50 -1.08 -8.31 0.21
CA LYS A 50 -0.26 -9.46 0.64
C LYS A 50 0.52 -10.07 -0.50
N LYS A 51 -0.16 -10.30 -1.64
CA LYS A 51 0.47 -10.89 -2.82
C LYS A 51 1.64 -10.02 -3.29
N ASN A 52 1.43 -8.71 -3.43
CA ASN A 52 2.46 -7.79 -3.88
C ASN A 52 3.65 -7.74 -2.90
N PHE A 53 3.39 -7.76 -1.59
CA PHE A 53 4.44 -7.92 -0.58
C PHE A 53 5.24 -9.21 -0.75
N LYS A 54 4.57 -10.34 -0.90
CA LYS A 54 5.24 -11.64 -1.09
C LYS A 54 6.08 -11.65 -2.36
N ASP A 55 5.53 -11.16 -3.46
CA ASP A 55 6.23 -11.12 -4.75
C ASP A 55 7.49 -10.23 -4.64
N PHE A 56 7.37 -9.04 -4.03
CA PHE A 56 8.49 -8.13 -3.83
C PHE A 56 9.58 -8.74 -2.92
N PHE A 57 9.21 -9.24 -1.75
CA PHE A 57 10.18 -9.78 -0.80
C PHE A 57 10.85 -11.06 -1.33
N ASN A 58 10.10 -11.96 -1.97
CA ASN A 58 10.67 -13.17 -2.53
C ASN A 58 11.61 -12.88 -3.71
N ALA A 59 11.26 -11.93 -4.59
CA ALA A 59 12.13 -11.53 -5.69
C ALA A 59 13.45 -10.95 -5.17
N ASN A 60 13.40 -10.02 -4.22
CA ASN A 60 14.60 -9.39 -3.64
C ASN A 60 15.43 -10.39 -2.81
N LEU A 61 14.79 -11.29 -2.05
CA LEU A 61 15.47 -12.33 -1.29
C LEU A 61 16.24 -13.26 -2.24
N LEU A 62 15.59 -13.73 -3.31
CA LEU A 62 16.22 -14.61 -4.31
C LEU A 62 17.38 -13.91 -5.02
N ASP A 63 17.24 -12.64 -5.38
CA ASP A 63 18.30 -11.88 -6.03
C ASP A 63 19.53 -11.74 -5.12
N LYS A 64 19.36 -11.31 -3.87
CA LYS A 64 20.45 -11.20 -2.91
C LYS A 64 21.13 -12.55 -2.66
N MET A 65 20.37 -13.59 -2.39
CA MET A 65 20.92 -14.92 -2.14
C MET A 65 21.64 -15.49 -3.37
N SER A 66 21.16 -15.19 -4.59
CA SER A 66 21.82 -15.65 -5.82
C SER A 66 23.11 -14.89 -6.14
N ASN A 67 23.27 -13.66 -5.65
CA ASN A 67 24.42 -12.80 -5.90
C ASN A 67 25.53 -12.95 -4.86
N GLU A 68 25.21 -13.35 -3.63
CA GLU A 68 26.21 -13.54 -2.57
C GLU A 68 27.03 -14.83 -2.77
N LYS A 69 28.37 -14.69 -2.75
CA LYS A 69 29.28 -15.83 -2.94
C LYS A 69 29.09 -16.92 -1.89
N GLU A 70 28.83 -16.51 -0.66
CA GLU A 70 28.62 -17.45 0.47
C GLU A 70 27.44 -18.40 0.22
N PHE A 71 26.37 -17.93 -0.39
CA PHE A 71 25.23 -18.78 -0.75
C PHE A 71 25.50 -19.68 -1.94
N LYS A 72 26.30 -19.21 -2.93
CA LYS A 72 26.73 -20.05 -4.07
C LYS A 72 27.59 -21.23 -3.62
N ASP A 73 28.43 -21.02 -2.61
CA ASP A 73 29.33 -22.04 -2.07
C ASP A 73 28.57 -23.12 -1.26
N LEU A 74 27.35 -22.81 -0.78
CA LEU A 74 26.51 -23.78 -0.06
C LEU A 74 25.84 -24.85 -0.95
N GLY A 75 25.80 -24.65 -2.27
CA GLY A 75 25.20 -25.60 -3.20
C GLY A 75 23.74 -25.96 -2.85
N GLU A 76 23.45 -27.27 -2.67
CA GLU A 76 22.10 -27.75 -2.33
C GLU A 76 21.57 -27.22 -1.00
N LEU A 77 22.46 -26.94 -0.03
CA LEU A 77 22.07 -26.32 1.25
C LEU A 77 21.59 -24.90 1.04
N GLY A 78 22.16 -24.14 0.10
CA GLY A 78 21.69 -22.81 -0.26
C GLY A 78 20.24 -22.83 -0.73
N ILE A 79 19.84 -23.80 -1.54
CA ILE A 79 18.45 -23.97 -2.00
C ILE A 79 17.51 -24.23 -0.83
N LEU A 80 17.90 -25.05 0.14
CA LEU A 80 17.10 -25.34 1.33
C LEU A 80 16.94 -24.10 2.21
N VAL A 81 18.01 -23.34 2.43
CA VAL A 81 17.98 -22.11 3.22
C VAL A 81 17.08 -21.07 2.56
N THR A 82 17.18 -20.89 1.23
CA THR A 82 16.31 -20.00 0.47
C THR A 82 14.83 -20.38 0.61
N GLY A 83 14.53 -21.70 0.47
CA GLY A 83 13.17 -22.19 0.61
C GLY A 83 12.59 -22.01 2.01
N LEU A 84 13.39 -22.11 3.06
CA LEU A 84 12.98 -21.85 4.44
C LEU A 84 12.77 -20.35 4.68
N ALA A 85 13.68 -19.51 4.18
CA ALA A 85 13.58 -18.06 4.30
C ALA A 85 12.31 -17.53 3.60
N SER A 86 12.02 -18.00 2.37
CA SER A 86 10.79 -17.65 1.65
C SER A 86 9.52 -18.03 2.43
N LYS A 87 9.48 -19.24 3.02
CA LYS A 87 8.34 -19.65 3.86
C LYS A 87 8.18 -18.79 5.13
N PHE A 88 9.30 -18.37 5.71
CA PHE A 88 9.27 -17.47 6.86
C PHE A 88 8.71 -16.09 6.46
N VAL A 89 9.15 -15.56 5.33
CA VAL A 89 8.62 -14.29 4.77
C VAL A 89 7.12 -14.43 4.51
N ASP A 90 6.69 -15.49 3.85
CA ASP A 90 5.27 -15.76 3.58
C ASP A 90 4.44 -15.80 4.88
N TYR A 91 4.94 -16.48 5.90
CA TYR A 91 4.27 -16.56 7.20
C TYR A 91 4.20 -15.20 7.90
N ALA A 92 5.27 -14.43 7.87
CA ALA A 92 5.32 -13.09 8.45
C ALA A 92 4.32 -12.15 7.75
N ILE A 93 4.30 -12.16 6.41
CA ILE A 93 3.36 -11.36 5.62
C ILE A 93 1.92 -11.76 5.93
N ASP A 94 1.60 -13.05 5.96
CA ASP A 94 0.24 -13.51 6.27
C ASP A 94 -0.21 -13.12 7.68
N THR A 95 0.74 -13.06 8.62
CA THR A 95 0.48 -12.71 10.02
C THR A 95 0.30 -11.20 10.22
N TYR A 96 1.13 -10.38 9.58
CA TYR A 96 1.20 -8.94 9.85
C TYR A 96 0.56 -8.05 8.78
N ILE A 97 0.53 -8.49 7.52
CA ILE A 97 -0.07 -7.70 6.42
C ILE A 97 -1.57 -8.03 6.30
N ASN A 98 -2.32 -7.56 7.27
CA ASN A 98 -3.77 -7.68 7.34
C ASN A 98 -4.32 -6.63 8.33
N PRO A 99 -5.64 -6.39 8.41
CA PRO A 99 -6.21 -5.38 9.31
C PRO A 99 -5.84 -5.58 10.78
N GLU A 100 -5.72 -6.83 11.21
CA GLU A 100 -5.37 -7.21 12.57
C GLU A 100 -3.90 -6.90 12.87
N GLY A 101 -3.01 -7.29 11.97
CA GLY A 101 -1.57 -7.05 12.07
C GLY A 101 -1.23 -5.56 11.98
N LEU A 102 -1.82 -4.83 11.03
CA LEU A 102 -1.69 -3.37 10.94
C LEU A 102 -2.11 -2.69 12.25
N SER A 103 -3.23 -3.13 12.83
CA SER A 103 -3.70 -2.67 14.13
C SER A 103 -2.66 -2.85 15.24
N LEU A 104 -2.01 -4.01 15.29
CA LEU A 104 -0.96 -4.29 16.26
C LEU A 104 0.29 -3.43 16.04
N LEU A 105 0.69 -3.22 14.78
CA LEU A 105 1.82 -2.36 14.44
C LEU A 105 1.58 -0.91 14.86
N ILE A 106 0.40 -0.37 14.56
CA ILE A 106 0.02 1.00 14.95
C ILE A 106 -0.02 1.16 16.48
N GLN A 107 -0.51 0.17 17.21
CA GLN A 107 -0.57 0.21 18.68
C GLN A 107 0.82 0.17 19.32
N LYS A 108 1.77 -0.54 18.70
CA LYS A 108 3.14 -0.66 19.19
C LYS A 108 4.05 0.47 18.73
N SER A 109 3.64 1.22 17.71
CA SER A 109 4.42 2.32 17.16
C SER A 109 4.24 3.58 18.02
N ASP A 110 5.33 4.22 18.39
CA ASP A 110 5.33 5.55 19.00
C ASP A 110 4.88 6.63 18.02
N LYS A 111 4.86 6.31 16.71
CA LYS A 111 4.48 7.22 15.61
C LYS A 111 2.97 7.43 15.45
N LYS A 112 2.13 6.82 16.27
CA LYS A 112 0.67 7.05 16.20
C LYS A 112 0.30 8.52 16.38
N SER A 113 1.06 9.27 17.15
CA SER A 113 0.87 10.70 17.37
C SER A 113 1.22 11.57 16.14
N GLU A 114 1.95 11.01 15.18
CA GLU A 114 2.35 11.70 13.94
C GLU A 114 1.27 11.61 12.86
N ILE A 115 0.34 10.66 12.96
CA ILE A 115 -0.76 10.53 12.00
C ILE A 115 -1.76 11.66 12.24
N PRO A 116 -1.96 12.57 11.28
CA PRO A 116 -2.88 13.70 11.46
C PRO A 116 -4.32 13.22 11.62
N GLN A 117 -5.08 13.92 12.45
CA GLN A 117 -6.50 13.60 12.62
C GLN A 117 -7.28 13.79 11.31
N PRO A 118 -8.10 12.80 10.88
CA PRO A 118 -8.92 12.91 9.69
C PRO A 118 -9.94 14.08 9.81
N ASN A 119 -9.83 15.05 8.94
CA ASN A 119 -10.70 16.22 8.87
C ASN A 119 -10.81 16.73 7.41
N LEU A 120 -11.49 17.84 7.19
CA LEU A 120 -11.61 18.43 5.85
C LEU A 120 -10.26 18.84 5.27
N GLY A 121 -9.31 19.30 6.09
CA GLY A 121 -7.97 19.66 5.64
C GLY A 121 -7.19 18.45 5.12
N THR A 122 -7.23 17.33 5.84
CA THR A 122 -6.60 16.06 5.39
C THR A 122 -7.31 15.45 4.18
N LEU A 123 -8.63 15.64 4.05
CA LEU A 123 -9.38 15.25 2.86
C LEU A 123 -8.95 16.05 1.63
N THR A 124 -8.84 17.38 1.75
CA THR A 124 -8.42 18.25 0.64
C THR A 124 -6.93 18.15 0.36
N GLY A 125 -6.09 17.91 1.38
CA GLY A 125 -4.66 17.64 1.24
C GLY A 125 -4.39 16.37 0.41
N GLY A 126 -5.24 15.36 0.51
CA GLY A 126 -5.17 14.16 -0.32
C GLY A 126 -5.24 14.43 -1.83
N ILE A 127 -5.85 15.54 -2.25
CA ILE A 127 -5.93 15.92 -3.68
C ILE A 127 -4.54 16.27 -4.24
N SER A 128 -3.71 16.95 -3.46
CA SER A 128 -2.41 17.42 -3.90
C SER A 128 -1.36 16.32 -4.10
N ILE A 129 -1.56 15.17 -3.45
CA ILE A 129 -0.66 14.01 -3.52
C ILE A 129 -1.18 12.89 -4.42
N MET A 130 -2.36 13.08 -5.04
CA MET A 130 -3.02 12.08 -5.87
C MET A 130 -2.65 12.23 -7.33
N ASN A 131 -2.14 11.15 -7.93
CA ASN A 131 -1.80 11.07 -9.34
C ASN A 131 -2.62 9.95 -10.00
N PHE A 132 -3.41 10.29 -11.04
CA PHE A 132 -4.17 9.30 -11.79
C PHE A 132 -3.31 8.64 -12.86
N ASP A 133 -3.19 7.31 -12.81
CA ASP A 133 -2.47 6.48 -13.78
C ASP A 133 -3.37 6.07 -14.95
N GLY A 134 -4.68 6.34 -14.83
CA GLY A 134 -5.69 6.02 -15.82
C GLY A 134 -7.11 6.16 -15.29
N LEU A 135 -8.08 5.55 -15.98
CA LEU A 135 -9.49 5.59 -15.58
C LEU A 135 -9.85 4.64 -14.42
N SER A 136 -8.96 3.76 -14.01
CA SER A 136 -9.24 2.75 -12.98
C SER A 136 -8.16 2.63 -11.91
N SER A 137 -7.14 3.47 -11.96
CA SER A 137 -6.04 3.49 -11.01
C SER A 137 -5.53 4.90 -10.74
N PHE A 138 -5.06 5.12 -9.53
CA PHE A 138 -4.27 6.26 -9.11
C PHE A 138 -3.28 5.82 -8.03
N HIS A 139 -2.25 6.61 -7.81
CA HIS A 139 -1.37 6.46 -6.67
C HIS A 139 -1.27 7.75 -5.87
N VAL A 140 -0.85 7.63 -4.63
CA VAL A 140 -0.49 8.72 -3.74
C VAL A 140 0.93 8.49 -3.25
N ASN A 141 1.76 9.52 -3.24
CA ASN A 141 3.09 9.45 -2.70
C ASN A 141 3.05 9.83 -1.22
N LEU A 142 3.46 8.90 -0.37
CA LEU A 142 3.65 9.17 1.05
C LEU A 142 5.09 9.64 1.25
N GLU A 143 5.24 10.88 1.68
CA GLU A 143 6.55 11.44 2.04
C GLU A 143 7.02 10.81 3.37
N THR A 144 8.21 10.26 3.36
CA THR A 144 8.96 9.87 4.56
C THR A 144 10.21 10.75 4.67
N ASP A 145 10.94 10.64 5.77
CA ASP A 145 12.18 11.44 5.98
C ASP A 145 13.26 11.13 4.93
N GLU A 146 13.18 9.99 4.25
CA GLU A 146 14.21 9.49 3.34
C GLU A 146 13.73 9.41 1.88
N GLU A 147 12.46 9.02 1.66
CA GLU A 147 11.95 8.72 0.31
C GLU A 147 10.44 8.98 0.20
N GLU A 148 9.96 9.03 -1.04
CA GLU A 148 8.54 8.97 -1.37
C GLU A 148 8.13 7.51 -1.58
N ILE A 149 7.10 7.06 -0.89
CA ILE A 149 6.54 5.70 -1.01
C ILE A 149 5.21 5.76 -1.75
N PRO A 150 5.13 5.29 -3.00
CA PRO A 150 3.88 5.22 -3.73
C PRO A 150 2.93 4.17 -3.13
N VAL A 151 1.68 4.56 -2.93
CA VAL A 151 0.58 3.68 -2.55
C VAL A 151 -0.45 3.68 -3.66
N HIS A 152 -0.67 2.53 -4.26
CA HIS A 152 -1.52 2.36 -5.42
C HIS A 152 -2.95 1.98 -5.05
N PHE A 153 -3.87 2.60 -5.75
CA PHE A 153 -5.30 2.37 -5.64
C PHE A 153 -5.87 1.91 -6.98
N LYS A 154 -6.75 0.93 -6.95
CA LYS A 154 -7.52 0.46 -8.10
C LYS A 154 -9.01 0.56 -7.83
N ARG A 155 -9.76 0.79 -8.90
CA ARG A 155 -11.22 0.76 -8.84
C ARG A 155 -11.72 -0.68 -8.92
N ILE A 156 -12.32 -1.15 -7.82
CA ILE A 156 -12.91 -2.48 -7.70
C ILE A 156 -14.42 -2.32 -7.50
N GLY A 157 -15.17 -2.62 -8.56
CA GLY A 157 -16.60 -2.30 -8.62
C GLY A 157 -16.84 -0.80 -8.61
N ILE A 158 -17.57 -0.31 -7.61
CA ILE A 158 -17.88 1.13 -7.44
C ILE A 158 -16.95 1.86 -6.49
N LYS A 159 -16.02 1.16 -5.83
CA LYS A 159 -15.10 1.71 -4.83
C LYS A 159 -13.67 1.71 -5.35
N TRP A 160 -12.90 2.64 -4.85
CA TRP A 160 -11.45 2.61 -4.97
C TRP A 160 -10.88 1.92 -3.74
N LYS A 161 -9.92 1.02 -3.95
CA LYS A 161 -9.27 0.29 -2.86
C LYS A 161 -7.76 0.39 -2.99
N GLY A 162 -7.07 0.52 -1.86
CA GLY A 162 -5.62 0.36 -1.80
C GLY A 162 -5.26 -1.09 -2.12
N VAL A 163 -4.31 -1.28 -3.03
CA VAL A 163 -3.94 -2.61 -3.54
C VAL A 163 -2.45 -2.91 -3.41
N GLU A 164 -1.62 -1.86 -3.30
CA GLU A 164 -0.16 -2.05 -3.32
C GLU A 164 0.54 -0.88 -2.61
N ILE A 165 1.63 -1.21 -1.96
CA ILE A 165 2.63 -0.26 -1.45
C ILE A 165 3.91 -0.59 -2.19
N GLU A 166 4.47 0.37 -2.92
CA GLU A 166 5.72 0.20 -3.64
C GLU A 166 6.89 0.51 -2.70
N PHE A 167 7.75 -0.47 -2.49
CA PHE A 167 8.92 -0.30 -1.65
C PHE A 167 10.14 0.05 -2.48
N PRO A 168 11.03 0.92 -1.97
CA PRO A 168 12.28 1.20 -2.63
C PRO A 168 13.17 -0.05 -2.71
N GLU A 169 13.92 -0.18 -3.79
CA GLU A 169 14.78 -1.36 -4.04
C GLU A 169 15.87 -1.52 -2.97
N ASN A 170 16.30 -0.41 -2.36
CA ASN A 170 17.34 -0.37 -1.33
C ASN A 170 16.84 -0.71 0.09
N ILE A 171 15.54 -0.93 0.30
CA ILE A 171 14.99 -1.19 1.65
C ILE A 171 15.69 -2.35 2.39
N PHE A 172 16.18 -3.35 1.65
CA PHE A 172 16.93 -4.46 2.23
C PHE A 172 18.37 -4.11 2.57
N ASP A 173 18.95 -3.08 1.96
CA ASP A 173 20.32 -2.62 2.27
C ASP A 173 20.33 -1.82 3.57
N GLU A 174 19.22 -1.16 3.88
CA GLU A 174 19.02 -0.41 5.11
C GLU A 174 18.61 -1.31 6.28
N MET A 175 17.91 -2.41 6.02
CA MET A 175 17.63 -3.45 7.01
C MET A 175 18.89 -4.29 7.30
N LYS A 176 20.03 -3.65 7.61
CA LYS A 176 21.19 -4.36 8.13
C LYS A 176 20.78 -4.99 9.46
N LEU A 177 20.64 -6.29 9.44
CA LEU A 177 20.55 -7.09 10.66
C LEU A 177 21.87 -6.89 11.41
N ASN A 178 21.86 -6.00 12.39
CA ASN A 178 22.94 -5.85 13.37
C ASN A 178 22.90 -7.01 14.35
#